data_76dcc387f03feba316b43446e3d501f3
#
_entry.id   76dcc387f03feba316b43446e3d501f3
#
_cell.length_a   1.000
_cell.length_b   1.000
_cell.length_c   1.000
_cell.angle_alpha   90.00
_cell.angle_beta   90.00
_cell.angle_gamma   90.00
#
_symmetry.space_group_name_H-M   'P 1'
#
loop_
_entity.id
_entity.type
_entity.pdbx_description
1 polymer ?
#
loop_
_entity_poly.entity_id
_entity_poly.type
_entity_poly.pdbx_seq_one_letter_code
_entity_poly.pdbx_strand_id
1 'polypeptide(L)'
;MTNDRFHRTRLLLGDTAHQKLRTSHIAVVGCGAVGSFATEALARIGVGHITLIDPDTVERSNINRQLCALESTIDRSKVAVMADRIHDICPDTHVFPMRLFVDAQTCPEAFADRPDFVIDAMDSLTAKADMLAWLYQNNIPMISAMGAALKTDFQRIKIAPLGKTTTCPVASRLRKLLRNKGIPLDIPCVYSDEVPSKTFEPNRQMGSLITITGQFGLILADYAVHYLIPGN
;
A
#
# COMPACT_ATOMS: atom_id res chain seq x y z
N MET A 1 -9.03 -29.42 17.33
CA MET A 1 -8.41 -28.48 16.38
C MET A 1 -8.86 -27.08 16.76
N THR A 2 -7.97 -26.16 17.00
CA THR A 2 -8.30 -24.77 17.38
C THR A 2 -8.98 -24.09 16.20
N ASN A 3 -10.21 -23.58 16.40
CA ASN A 3 -10.96 -22.84 15.39
C ASN A 3 -10.46 -21.37 15.32
N ASP A 4 -9.13 -21.19 15.36
CA ASP A 4 -8.48 -19.90 15.35
C ASP A 4 -8.00 -19.54 13.93
N ARG A 5 -8.50 -18.43 13.39
CA ARG A 5 -8.19 -17.94 12.04
C ARG A 5 -6.69 -17.63 11.83
N PHE A 6 -5.96 -17.31 12.88
CA PHE A 6 -4.53 -16.98 12.85
C PHE A 6 -3.62 -18.13 13.27
N HIS A 7 -4.18 -19.33 13.48
CA HIS A 7 -3.39 -20.46 13.96
C HIS A 7 -2.13 -20.71 13.13
N ARG A 8 -2.25 -20.73 11.80
CA ARG A 8 -1.11 -20.97 10.90
C ARG A 8 -0.11 -19.81 10.91
N THR A 9 -0.57 -18.57 11.04
CA THR A 9 0.30 -17.40 11.18
C THR A 9 1.12 -17.50 12.48
N ARG A 10 0.47 -17.86 13.60
CA ARG A 10 1.15 -18.04 14.90
C ARG A 10 2.13 -19.20 14.92
N LEU A 11 1.82 -20.30 14.23
CA LEU A 11 2.78 -21.41 14.11
C LEU A 11 4.06 -20.98 13.38
N LEU A 12 3.98 -20.07 12.44
CA LEU A 12 5.11 -19.59 11.67
C LEU A 12 5.88 -18.47 12.37
N LEU A 13 5.16 -17.46 12.88
CA LEU A 13 5.77 -16.26 13.46
C LEU A 13 5.98 -16.34 14.98
N GLY A 14 5.32 -17.27 15.66
CA GLY A 14 5.24 -17.33 17.12
C GLY A 14 4.19 -16.39 17.73
N ASP A 15 3.79 -16.68 18.96
CA ASP A 15 2.73 -15.94 19.64
C ASP A 15 3.14 -14.49 19.95
N THR A 16 4.39 -14.24 20.31
CA THR A 16 4.92 -12.90 20.65
C THR A 16 4.86 -11.97 19.45
N ALA A 17 5.33 -12.42 18.29
CA ALA A 17 5.28 -11.63 17.06
C ALA A 17 3.84 -11.38 16.61
N HIS A 18 2.99 -12.39 16.66
CA HIS A 18 1.56 -12.22 16.35
C HIS A 18 0.89 -11.23 17.30
N GLN A 19 1.15 -11.29 18.62
CA GLN A 19 0.61 -10.33 19.57
C GLN A 19 1.08 -8.90 19.26
N LYS A 20 2.33 -8.71 18.85
CA LYS A 20 2.83 -7.40 18.40
C LYS A 20 2.02 -6.87 17.20
N LEU A 21 1.73 -7.72 16.20
CA LEU A 21 0.89 -7.32 15.06
C LEU A 21 -0.54 -6.98 15.47
N ARG A 22 -1.11 -7.71 16.44
CA ARG A 22 -2.45 -7.43 16.98
C ARG A 22 -2.57 -6.07 17.67
N THR A 23 -1.47 -5.52 18.16
CA THR A 23 -1.43 -4.19 18.79
C THR A 23 -0.87 -3.11 17.87
N SER A 24 -0.41 -3.46 16.68
CA SER A 24 0.17 -2.51 15.72
C SER A 24 -0.90 -1.81 14.89
N HIS A 25 -0.58 -0.56 14.50
CA HIS A 25 -1.40 0.29 13.66
C HIS A 25 -0.68 0.57 12.34
N ILE A 26 -1.28 0.17 11.22
CA ILE A 26 -0.77 0.42 9.86
C ILE A 26 -1.76 1.29 9.09
N ALA A 27 -1.29 2.38 8.49
CA ALA A 27 -2.07 3.15 7.55
C ALA A 27 -1.74 2.72 6.10
N VAL A 28 -2.77 2.52 5.28
CA VAL A 28 -2.65 2.23 3.85
C VAL A 28 -3.25 3.40 3.08
N VAL A 29 -2.43 4.11 2.32
CA VAL A 29 -2.84 5.25 1.50
C VAL A 29 -2.96 4.81 0.04
N GLY A 30 -4.19 4.86 -0.48
CA GLY A 30 -4.57 4.29 -1.76
C GLY A 30 -5.11 2.86 -1.61
N CYS A 31 -6.41 2.66 -1.82
CA CYS A 31 -7.11 1.35 -1.79
C CYS A 31 -7.38 0.80 -3.20
N GLY A 32 -6.54 1.18 -4.17
CA GLY A 32 -6.62 0.75 -5.56
C GLY A 32 -5.97 -0.61 -5.82
N ALA A 33 -5.38 -0.76 -7.01
CA ALA A 33 -4.83 -2.03 -7.52
C ALA A 33 -3.68 -2.63 -6.69
N VAL A 34 -2.96 -1.80 -5.96
CA VAL A 34 -1.85 -2.22 -5.09
C VAL A 34 -2.32 -2.26 -3.64
N GLY A 35 -2.88 -1.15 -3.15
CA GLY A 35 -3.23 -1.04 -1.73
C GLY A 35 -4.34 -1.97 -1.27
N SER A 36 -5.29 -2.34 -2.13
CA SER A 36 -6.31 -3.32 -1.76
C SER A 36 -5.73 -4.70 -1.44
N PHE A 37 -4.68 -5.14 -2.15
CA PHE A 37 -3.97 -6.39 -1.86
C PHE A 37 -3.10 -6.28 -0.61
N ALA A 38 -2.46 -5.12 -0.38
CA ALA A 38 -1.73 -4.88 0.87
C ALA A 38 -2.69 -4.96 2.08
N THR A 39 -3.82 -4.28 2.00
CA THR A 39 -4.88 -4.30 3.03
C THR A 39 -5.40 -5.71 3.32
N GLU A 40 -5.70 -6.49 2.28
CA GLU A 40 -6.13 -7.89 2.39
C GLU A 40 -5.10 -8.73 3.15
N ALA A 41 -3.81 -8.61 2.79
CA ALA A 41 -2.74 -9.35 3.43
C ALA A 41 -2.60 -8.98 4.91
N LEU A 42 -2.60 -7.68 5.25
CA LEU A 42 -2.52 -7.20 6.64
C LEU A 42 -3.65 -7.75 7.50
N ALA A 43 -4.90 -7.72 7.01
CA ALA A 43 -6.05 -8.24 7.72
C ALA A 43 -5.93 -9.76 7.97
N ARG A 44 -5.46 -10.53 6.96
CA ARG A 44 -5.30 -12.01 7.06
C ARG A 44 -4.12 -12.43 7.93
N ILE A 45 -3.08 -11.60 8.03
CA ILE A 45 -1.95 -11.82 8.94
C ILE A 45 -2.35 -11.50 10.38
N GLY A 46 -3.31 -10.61 10.59
CA GLY A 46 -3.84 -10.28 11.91
C GLY A 46 -3.36 -8.94 12.47
N VAL A 47 -3.07 -7.96 11.61
CA VAL A 47 -2.83 -6.58 12.08
C VAL A 47 -4.09 -6.05 12.79
N GLY A 48 -3.91 -5.49 13.99
CA GLY A 48 -5.02 -5.13 14.86
C GLY A 48 -5.69 -3.80 14.52
N HIS A 49 -4.94 -2.83 14.00
CA HIS A 49 -5.46 -1.51 13.64
C HIS A 49 -5.04 -1.15 12.21
N ILE A 50 -6.00 -0.84 11.35
CA ILE A 50 -5.76 -0.48 9.95
C ILE A 50 -6.50 0.81 9.61
N THR A 51 -5.77 1.86 9.25
CA THR A 51 -6.35 3.06 8.66
C THR A 51 -6.30 2.91 7.13
N LEU A 52 -7.44 3.13 6.48
CA LEU A 52 -7.60 3.09 5.02
C LEU A 52 -7.88 4.50 4.52
N ILE A 53 -7.06 5.00 3.60
CA ILE A 53 -7.21 6.36 3.08
C ILE A 53 -7.26 6.32 1.56
N ASP A 54 -8.40 6.72 0.99
CA ASP A 54 -8.62 6.79 -0.46
C ASP A 54 -9.82 7.70 -0.75
N PRO A 55 -9.75 8.69 -1.65
CA PRO A 55 -10.85 9.59 -1.95
C PRO A 55 -11.93 8.98 -2.85
N ASP A 56 -11.61 7.91 -3.58
CA ASP A 56 -12.36 7.43 -4.72
C ASP A 56 -13.54 6.52 -4.36
N THR A 57 -14.43 6.38 -5.34
CA THR A 57 -15.43 5.32 -5.42
C THR A 57 -14.95 4.20 -6.36
N VAL A 58 -15.59 3.05 -6.25
CA VAL A 58 -15.36 1.90 -7.14
C VAL A 58 -15.97 2.18 -8.51
N GLU A 59 -15.17 1.97 -9.55
CA GLU A 59 -15.61 2.05 -10.94
C GLU A 59 -15.55 0.67 -11.62
N ARG A 60 -16.39 0.44 -12.64
CA ARG A 60 -16.38 -0.79 -13.45
C ARG A 60 -15.00 -1.07 -14.06
N SER A 61 -14.28 -0.02 -14.47
CA SER A 61 -12.92 -0.09 -15.02
C SER A 61 -11.87 -0.62 -14.02
N ASN A 62 -12.20 -0.71 -12.74
CA ASN A 62 -11.31 -1.19 -11.67
C ASN A 62 -11.38 -2.72 -11.49
N ILE A 63 -12.43 -3.39 -11.97
CA ILE A 63 -12.74 -4.81 -11.69
C ILE A 63 -11.58 -5.73 -12.09
N ASN A 64 -10.86 -5.42 -13.14
CA ASN A 64 -9.79 -6.26 -13.64
C ASN A 64 -8.58 -6.38 -12.69
N ARG A 65 -8.46 -5.49 -11.66
CA ARG A 65 -7.23 -5.44 -10.85
C ARG A 65 -7.37 -4.95 -9.40
N GLN A 66 -8.54 -4.46 -8.95
CA GLN A 66 -8.74 -3.96 -7.57
C GLN A 66 -9.66 -4.90 -6.79
N LEU A 67 -9.26 -5.35 -5.60
CA LEU A 67 -10.06 -6.27 -4.77
C LEU A 67 -11.39 -5.67 -4.30
N CYS A 68 -11.44 -4.34 -4.12
CA CYS A 68 -12.67 -3.64 -3.75
C CYS A 68 -13.70 -3.62 -4.90
N ALA A 69 -13.29 -3.90 -6.14
CA ALA A 69 -14.12 -3.70 -7.32
C ALA A 69 -14.81 -4.98 -7.76
N LEU A 70 -16.11 -5.03 -7.53
CA LEU A 70 -17.05 -6.07 -7.98
C LEU A 70 -18.26 -5.37 -8.61
N GLU A 71 -19.06 -6.08 -9.41
CA GLU A 71 -20.32 -5.54 -9.94
C GLU A 71 -21.24 -5.02 -8.82
N SER A 72 -21.23 -5.68 -7.66
CA SER A 72 -22.05 -5.30 -6.49
C SER A 72 -21.50 -4.13 -5.68
N THR A 73 -20.28 -3.66 -5.95
CA THR A 73 -19.63 -2.59 -5.19
C THR A 73 -19.41 -1.31 -6.00
N ILE A 74 -19.81 -1.28 -7.28
CA ILE A 74 -19.72 -0.09 -8.14
C ILE A 74 -20.39 1.10 -7.42
N ASP A 75 -19.82 2.31 -7.55
CA ASP A 75 -20.21 3.57 -6.94
C ASP A 75 -20.07 3.66 -5.41
N ARG A 76 -19.71 2.57 -4.73
CA ARG A 76 -19.40 2.60 -3.29
C ARG A 76 -17.99 3.16 -3.05
N SER A 77 -17.78 3.84 -1.91
CA SER A 77 -16.45 4.28 -1.48
C SER A 77 -15.48 3.09 -1.37
N LYS A 78 -14.28 3.20 -1.96
CA LYS A 78 -13.27 2.11 -1.89
C LYS A 78 -12.89 1.77 -0.45
N VAL A 79 -12.70 2.78 0.41
CA VAL A 79 -12.35 2.54 1.82
C VAL A 79 -13.48 1.86 2.59
N ALA A 80 -14.74 2.17 2.29
CA ALA A 80 -15.88 1.53 2.93
C ALA A 80 -15.99 0.06 2.51
N VAL A 81 -15.83 -0.25 1.21
CA VAL A 81 -15.86 -1.64 0.71
C VAL A 81 -14.71 -2.46 1.31
N MET A 82 -13.52 -1.89 1.42
CA MET A 82 -12.38 -2.58 2.03
C MET A 82 -12.55 -2.75 3.55
N ALA A 83 -13.18 -1.80 4.23
CA ALA A 83 -13.50 -1.93 5.66
C ALA A 83 -14.49 -3.08 5.92
N ASP A 84 -15.57 -3.17 5.14
CA ASP A 84 -16.50 -4.30 5.21
C ASP A 84 -15.77 -5.63 5.00
N ARG A 85 -14.88 -5.68 4.00
CA ARG A 85 -14.11 -6.89 3.70
C ARG A 85 -13.16 -7.28 4.83
N ILE A 86 -12.48 -6.33 5.46
CA ILE A 86 -11.63 -6.59 6.64
C ILE A 86 -12.48 -7.13 7.78
N HIS A 87 -13.65 -6.56 8.02
CA HIS A 87 -14.57 -7.02 9.06
C HIS A 87 -14.98 -8.48 8.84
N ASP A 88 -15.26 -8.89 7.61
CA ASP A 88 -15.56 -10.30 7.28
C ASP A 88 -14.35 -11.23 7.48
N ILE A 89 -13.13 -10.74 7.25
CA ILE A 89 -11.88 -11.49 7.50
C ILE A 89 -11.62 -11.60 9.01
N CYS A 90 -11.66 -10.48 9.71
CA CYS A 90 -11.38 -10.37 11.14
C CYS A 90 -12.23 -9.27 11.80
N PRO A 91 -13.36 -9.62 12.44
CA PRO A 91 -14.22 -8.67 13.15
C PRO A 91 -13.50 -7.88 14.26
N ASP A 92 -12.42 -8.46 14.82
CA ASP A 92 -11.65 -7.85 15.91
C ASP A 92 -10.57 -6.87 15.42
N THR A 93 -10.43 -6.64 14.11
CA THR A 93 -9.54 -5.63 13.56
C THR A 93 -10.25 -4.28 13.57
N HIS A 94 -9.65 -3.30 14.23
CA HIS A 94 -10.14 -1.92 14.21
C HIS A 94 -9.79 -1.26 12.89
N VAL A 95 -10.80 -0.90 12.11
CA VAL A 95 -10.63 -0.27 10.80
C VAL A 95 -11.11 1.17 10.85
N PHE A 96 -10.28 2.09 10.35
CA PHE A 96 -10.57 3.52 10.26
C PHE A 96 -10.60 3.94 8.78
N PRO A 97 -11.79 3.85 8.12
CA PRO A 97 -11.92 4.25 6.72
C PRO A 97 -12.02 5.78 6.60
N MET A 98 -11.09 6.38 5.89
CA MET A 98 -11.03 7.83 5.63
C MET A 98 -11.18 8.08 4.13
N ARG A 99 -12.30 8.68 3.73
CA ARG A 99 -12.48 9.14 2.35
C ARG A 99 -11.80 10.51 2.18
N LEU A 100 -10.49 10.49 2.01
CA LEU A 100 -9.64 11.68 2.01
C LEU A 100 -8.61 11.61 0.90
N PHE A 101 -8.42 12.72 0.17
CA PHE A 101 -7.26 12.89 -0.70
C PHE A 101 -6.08 13.39 0.13
N VAL A 102 -4.98 12.64 0.14
CA VAL A 102 -3.80 12.99 0.93
C VAL A 102 -2.84 13.86 0.11
N ASP A 103 -2.53 15.04 0.65
CA ASP A 103 -1.55 15.99 0.14
C ASP A 103 -0.84 16.71 1.30
N ALA A 104 -0.08 17.77 1.01
CA ALA A 104 0.64 18.53 2.03
C ALA A 104 -0.28 19.15 3.11
N GLN A 105 -1.52 19.49 2.76
CA GLN A 105 -2.46 20.17 3.67
C GLN A 105 -3.20 19.17 4.55
N THR A 106 -3.51 17.99 4.01
CA THR A 106 -4.31 16.97 4.68
C THR A 106 -3.48 15.93 5.43
N CYS A 107 -2.15 15.87 5.24
CA CYS A 107 -1.26 14.96 5.99
C CYS A 107 -1.44 15.04 7.53
N PRO A 108 -1.56 16.21 8.18
CA PRO A 108 -1.77 16.27 9.64
C PRO A 108 -3.05 15.59 10.09
N GLU A 109 -4.13 15.67 9.31
CA GLU A 109 -5.40 15.00 9.57
C GLU A 109 -5.29 13.50 9.30
N ALA A 110 -4.72 13.12 8.14
CA ALA A 110 -4.58 11.74 7.70
C ALA A 110 -3.79 10.86 8.68
N PHE A 111 -2.83 11.46 9.41
CA PHE A 111 -1.92 10.76 10.31
C PHE A 111 -1.98 11.28 11.76
N ALA A 112 -3.13 11.85 12.15
CA ALA A 112 -3.33 12.38 13.52
C ALA A 112 -3.10 11.32 14.60
N ASP A 113 -3.53 10.08 14.36
CA ASP A 113 -3.36 8.95 15.30
C ASP A 113 -1.96 8.30 15.22
N ARG A 114 -1.04 8.89 14.46
CA ARG A 114 0.35 8.46 14.31
C ARG A 114 0.53 6.94 14.17
N PRO A 115 0.29 6.36 13.00
CA PRO A 115 0.45 4.93 12.77
C PRO A 115 1.90 4.47 13.02
N ASP A 116 2.08 3.21 13.41
CA ASP A 116 3.39 2.58 13.57
C ASP A 116 4.11 2.43 12.22
N PHE A 117 3.35 2.32 11.13
CA PHE A 117 3.88 2.17 9.77
C PHE A 117 2.89 2.69 8.71
N VAL A 118 3.40 3.25 7.60
CA VAL A 118 2.59 3.70 6.47
C VAL A 118 2.97 2.96 5.20
N ILE A 119 1.96 2.39 4.52
CA ILE A 119 2.07 1.85 3.17
C ILE A 119 1.50 2.87 2.19
N ASP A 120 2.36 3.37 1.31
CA ASP A 120 1.99 4.28 0.25
C ASP A 120 1.74 3.51 -1.06
N ALA A 121 0.48 3.47 -1.47
CA ALA A 121 0.01 2.86 -2.71
C ALA A 121 -0.76 3.85 -3.61
N MET A 122 -0.60 5.16 -3.40
CA MET A 122 -1.25 6.18 -4.22
C MET A 122 -0.53 6.40 -5.55
N ASP A 123 -1.27 6.86 -6.56
CA ASP A 123 -0.79 7.08 -7.92
C ASP A 123 -0.48 8.56 -8.24
N SER A 124 -1.06 9.52 -7.49
CA SER A 124 -0.81 10.94 -7.66
C SER A 124 0.60 11.31 -7.23
N LEU A 125 1.49 11.55 -8.19
CA LEU A 125 2.92 11.68 -7.97
C LEU A 125 3.31 12.90 -7.09
N THR A 126 2.63 14.04 -7.29
CA THR A 126 2.91 15.26 -6.51
C THR A 126 2.46 15.07 -5.06
N ALA A 127 1.23 14.64 -4.86
CA ALA A 127 0.68 14.36 -3.54
C ALA A 127 1.47 13.26 -2.80
N LYS A 128 1.89 12.19 -3.51
CA LYS A 128 2.83 11.17 -3.00
C LYS A 128 4.13 11.80 -2.50
N ALA A 129 4.75 12.71 -3.25
CA ALA A 129 5.98 13.38 -2.84
C ALA A 129 5.77 14.27 -1.62
N ASP A 130 4.63 14.95 -1.51
CA ASP A 130 4.26 15.77 -0.36
C ASP A 130 4.08 14.91 0.89
N MET A 131 3.31 13.83 0.77
CA MET A 131 3.07 12.89 1.87
C MET A 131 4.36 12.23 2.35
N LEU A 132 5.19 11.69 1.44
CA LEU A 132 6.45 11.03 1.82
C LEU A 132 7.41 12.02 2.50
N ALA A 133 7.45 13.28 2.05
CA ALA A 133 8.23 14.32 2.71
C ALA A 133 7.72 14.60 4.12
N TRP A 134 6.40 14.72 4.29
CA TRP A 134 5.78 14.94 5.59
C TRP A 134 6.04 13.77 6.55
N LEU A 135 5.84 12.52 6.10
CA LEU A 135 6.12 11.32 6.89
C LEU A 135 7.58 11.25 7.33
N TYR A 136 8.51 11.53 6.41
CA TYR A 136 9.95 11.56 6.70
C TYR A 136 10.29 12.58 7.78
N GLN A 137 9.80 13.81 7.65
CA GLN A 137 10.03 14.90 8.61
C GLN A 137 9.43 14.61 10.00
N ASN A 138 8.35 13.81 10.05
CA ASN A 138 7.70 13.41 11.31
C ASN A 138 8.21 12.07 11.86
N ASN A 139 9.26 11.47 11.26
CA ASN A 139 9.84 10.18 11.64
C ASN A 139 8.78 9.06 11.72
N ILE A 140 7.87 9.00 10.75
CA ILE A 140 6.91 7.90 10.60
C ILE A 140 7.46 6.91 9.59
N PRO A 141 7.68 5.64 9.97
CA PRO A 141 8.19 4.61 9.07
C PRO A 141 7.24 4.34 7.91
N MET A 142 7.80 4.10 6.71
CA MET A 142 6.99 3.93 5.51
C MET A 142 7.66 3.04 4.47
N ILE A 143 6.85 2.53 3.54
CA ILE A 143 7.28 1.97 2.26
C ILE A 143 6.37 2.48 1.14
N SER A 144 6.92 2.70 -0.06
CA SER A 144 6.18 3.29 -1.17
C SER A 144 6.14 2.39 -2.39
N ALA A 145 4.96 2.24 -3.01
CA ALA A 145 4.83 1.60 -4.32
C ALA A 145 5.25 2.54 -5.45
N MET A 146 6.06 2.04 -6.35
CA MET A 146 6.36 2.71 -7.61
C MET A 146 5.39 2.29 -8.72
N GLY A 147 5.69 2.59 -9.98
CA GLY A 147 4.80 2.28 -11.10
C GLY A 147 4.69 0.77 -11.37
N ALA A 148 3.49 0.21 -11.18
CA ALA A 148 3.15 -1.18 -11.45
C ALA A 148 2.47 -1.39 -12.82
N ALA A 149 2.03 -0.32 -13.49
CA ALA A 149 1.43 -0.38 -14.82
C ALA A 149 2.47 -0.66 -15.91
N LEU A 150 2.01 -1.21 -17.06
CA LEU A 150 2.82 -1.55 -18.22
C LEU A 150 3.93 -2.57 -17.92
N LYS A 151 3.69 -3.47 -16.97
CA LYS A 151 4.56 -4.55 -16.53
C LYS A 151 3.85 -5.89 -16.66
N THR A 152 4.62 -6.92 -17.00
CA THR A 152 4.13 -8.28 -17.24
C THR A 152 4.95 -9.34 -16.52
N ASP A 153 6.19 -9.03 -16.13
CA ASP A 153 7.11 -9.94 -15.47
C ASP A 153 7.21 -9.65 -13.98
N PHE A 154 6.54 -10.48 -13.16
CA PHE A 154 6.56 -10.36 -11.70
C PHE A 154 7.94 -10.69 -11.10
N GLN A 155 8.80 -11.44 -11.76
CA GLN A 155 10.15 -11.78 -11.28
C GLN A 155 11.07 -10.57 -11.25
N ARG A 156 10.70 -9.50 -11.93
CA ARG A 156 11.43 -8.24 -11.97
C ARG A 156 11.00 -7.23 -10.88
N ILE A 157 10.09 -7.64 -9.99
CA ILE A 157 9.68 -6.82 -8.85
C ILE A 157 10.74 -6.92 -7.76
N LYS A 158 11.13 -5.77 -7.21
CA LYS A 158 12.23 -5.63 -6.24
C LYS A 158 11.88 -4.63 -5.15
N ILE A 159 12.53 -4.77 -4.01
CA ILE A 159 12.58 -3.75 -2.96
C ILE A 159 13.97 -3.11 -3.00
N ALA A 160 14.01 -1.77 -2.97
CA ALA A 160 15.25 -1.01 -2.83
C ALA A 160 14.95 0.38 -2.23
N PRO A 161 15.95 1.06 -1.66
CA PRO A 161 15.86 2.50 -1.42
C PRO A 161 15.57 3.24 -2.73
N LEU A 162 14.72 4.27 -2.68
CA LEU A 162 14.30 5.04 -3.86
C LEU A 162 15.50 5.54 -4.69
N GLY A 163 16.59 5.92 -4.01
CA GLY A 163 17.82 6.38 -4.66
C GLY A 163 18.52 5.32 -5.52
N LYS A 164 18.27 4.03 -5.25
CA LYS A 164 18.88 2.88 -5.94
C LYS A 164 17.97 2.24 -7.00
N THR A 165 16.77 2.78 -7.21
CA THR A 165 15.84 2.27 -8.22
C THR A 165 16.29 2.60 -9.62
N THR A 166 16.05 1.67 -10.56
CA THR A 166 16.39 1.81 -11.98
C THR A 166 15.14 1.69 -12.84
N THR A 167 15.20 2.13 -14.10
CA THR A 167 14.21 1.87 -15.17
C THR A 167 12.80 2.44 -14.96
N CYS A 168 12.34 2.60 -13.71
CA CYS A 168 10.97 3.03 -13.40
C CYS A 168 10.78 4.56 -13.57
N PRO A 169 9.90 5.02 -14.50
CA PRO A 169 9.65 6.46 -14.70
C PRO A 169 9.04 7.17 -13.48
N VAL A 170 8.16 6.49 -12.73
CA VAL A 170 7.56 7.01 -11.49
C VAL A 170 8.66 7.28 -10.46
N ALA A 171 9.53 6.31 -10.21
CA ALA A 171 10.64 6.46 -9.28
C ALA A 171 11.59 7.59 -9.70
N SER A 172 11.87 7.73 -11.00
CA SER A 172 12.72 8.79 -11.53
C SER A 172 12.14 10.18 -11.24
N ARG A 173 10.85 10.39 -11.49
CA ARG A 173 10.15 11.65 -11.21
C ARG A 173 10.07 11.94 -9.72
N LEU A 174 9.75 10.91 -8.91
CA LEU A 174 9.65 11.02 -7.46
C LEU A 174 10.98 11.42 -6.83
N ARG A 175 12.11 10.82 -7.27
CA ARG A 175 13.46 11.26 -6.84
C ARG A 175 13.71 12.76 -7.07
N LYS A 176 13.28 13.28 -8.21
CA LYS A 176 13.43 14.73 -8.52
C LYS A 176 12.60 15.58 -7.56
N LEU A 177 11.34 15.20 -7.31
CA LEU A 177 10.45 15.94 -6.41
C LEU A 177 10.96 15.95 -4.98
N LEU A 178 11.41 14.79 -4.45
CA LEU A 178 11.92 14.70 -3.09
C LEU A 178 13.26 15.44 -2.91
N ARG A 179 14.17 15.41 -3.90
CA ARG A 179 15.39 16.23 -3.87
C ARG A 179 15.07 17.72 -3.79
N ASN A 180 14.08 18.20 -4.54
CA ASN A 180 13.65 19.60 -4.48
C ASN A 180 13.08 19.99 -3.11
N LYS A 181 12.61 19.01 -2.33
CA LYS A 181 12.11 19.18 -0.95
C LYS A 181 13.20 18.94 0.11
N GLY A 182 14.44 18.63 -0.28
CA GLY A 182 15.53 18.31 0.64
C GLY A 182 15.40 16.98 1.38
N ILE A 183 14.57 16.06 0.86
CA ILE A 183 14.31 14.76 1.50
C ILE A 183 15.32 13.72 0.97
N PRO A 184 15.99 12.95 1.85
CA PRO A 184 16.83 11.84 1.48
C PRO A 184 16.10 10.77 0.66
N LEU A 185 16.85 10.03 -0.15
CA LEU A 185 16.30 9.02 -1.07
C LEU A 185 16.50 7.59 -0.54
N ASP A 186 16.60 7.41 0.75
CA ASP A 186 16.71 6.12 1.45
C ASP A 186 15.36 5.47 1.73
N ILE A 187 14.24 6.16 1.41
CA ILE A 187 12.88 5.63 1.54
C ILE A 187 12.76 4.29 0.80
N PRO A 188 12.39 3.19 1.48
CA PRO A 188 12.20 1.89 0.85
C PRO A 188 11.02 1.95 -0.12
N CYS A 189 11.16 1.29 -1.26
CA CYS A 189 10.09 1.22 -2.24
C CYS A 189 10.06 -0.12 -2.98
N VAL A 190 8.85 -0.52 -3.39
CA VAL A 190 8.61 -1.64 -4.31
C VAL A 190 8.55 -1.09 -5.73
N TYR A 191 9.39 -1.64 -6.62
CA TYR A 191 9.45 -1.23 -8.02
C TYR A 191 9.75 -2.43 -8.92
N SER A 192 9.52 -2.29 -10.22
CA SER A 192 10.00 -3.26 -11.21
C SER A 192 11.08 -2.63 -12.08
N ASP A 193 12.15 -3.38 -12.35
CA ASP A 193 13.20 -3.00 -13.29
C ASP A 193 12.90 -3.46 -14.73
N GLU A 194 11.71 -4.00 -14.98
CA GLU A 194 11.22 -4.26 -16.33
C GLU A 194 11.09 -2.95 -17.11
N VAL A 195 11.58 -2.94 -18.36
CA VAL A 195 11.37 -1.81 -19.27
C VAL A 195 9.87 -1.75 -19.61
N PRO A 196 9.18 -0.62 -19.42
CA PRO A 196 7.78 -0.51 -19.78
C PRO A 196 7.56 -0.86 -21.27
N SER A 197 6.49 -1.60 -21.55
CA SER A 197 6.09 -1.87 -22.94
C SER A 197 6.01 -0.56 -23.74
N LYS A 198 6.48 -0.58 -24.98
CA LYS A 198 6.53 0.60 -25.88
C LYS A 198 5.15 1.16 -26.28
N THR A 199 4.06 0.55 -25.84
CA THR A 199 2.69 1.00 -26.10
C THR A 199 2.23 2.16 -25.20
N PHE A 200 3.18 2.95 -24.68
CA PHE A 200 2.84 4.19 -23.98
C PHE A 200 2.52 5.28 -25.02
N GLU A 201 1.23 5.47 -25.31
CA GLU A 201 0.73 6.65 -25.99
C GLU A 201 0.35 7.71 -24.97
N PRO A 202 0.85 8.94 -25.09
CA PRO A 202 0.38 10.05 -24.25
C PRO A 202 -1.15 10.17 -24.39
N ASN A 203 -1.88 10.25 -23.29
CA ASN A 203 -3.34 10.29 -23.21
C ASN A 203 -4.10 8.95 -23.31
N ARG A 204 -3.42 7.79 -23.34
CA ARG A 204 -4.08 6.49 -23.27
C ARG A 204 -4.02 5.93 -21.86
N GLN A 205 -5.11 5.30 -21.40
CA GLN A 205 -5.13 4.55 -20.16
C GLN A 205 -4.03 3.48 -20.16
N MET A 206 -3.23 3.43 -19.10
CA MET A 206 -2.14 2.45 -18.99
C MET A 206 -2.71 1.07 -18.68
N GLY A 207 -2.27 0.06 -19.44
CA GLY A 207 -2.59 -1.34 -19.17
C GLY A 207 -2.00 -1.79 -17.84
N SER A 208 -2.72 -2.65 -17.11
CA SER A 208 -2.29 -3.25 -15.85
C SER A 208 -2.77 -4.69 -15.73
N LEU A 209 -1.93 -5.54 -15.17
CA LEU A 209 -2.26 -6.91 -14.82
C LEU A 209 -2.39 -7.06 -13.30
N ILE A 210 -3.45 -7.73 -12.84
CA ILE A 210 -3.66 -8.03 -11.43
C ILE A 210 -2.49 -8.81 -10.82
N THR A 211 -1.85 -9.70 -11.58
CA THR A 211 -0.70 -10.48 -11.14
C THR A 211 0.52 -9.64 -10.82
N ILE A 212 0.64 -8.44 -11.39
CA ILE A 212 1.70 -7.50 -11.10
C ILE A 212 1.30 -6.59 -9.93
N THR A 213 0.15 -5.92 -10.05
CA THR A 213 -0.30 -4.98 -9.02
C THR A 213 -0.55 -5.66 -7.68
N GLY A 214 -1.10 -6.89 -7.69
CA GLY A 214 -1.29 -7.70 -6.49
C GLY A 214 0.03 -8.07 -5.82
N GLN A 215 1.05 -8.46 -6.59
CA GLN A 215 2.39 -8.75 -6.04
C GLN A 215 3.01 -7.52 -5.37
N PHE A 216 2.87 -6.33 -5.97
CA PHE A 216 3.32 -5.11 -5.32
C PHE A 216 2.66 -4.94 -3.95
N GLY A 217 1.33 -5.12 -3.87
CA GLY A 217 0.59 -5.01 -2.61
C GLY A 217 1.03 -6.02 -1.55
N LEU A 218 1.19 -7.29 -1.94
CA LEU A 218 1.64 -8.35 -1.04
C LEU A 218 3.06 -8.08 -0.51
N ILE A 219 3.98 -7.61 -1.37
CA ILE A 219 5.36 -7.27 -0.97
C ILE A 219 5.38 -6.06 -0.01
N LEU A 220 4.54 -5.05 -0.25
CA LEU A 220 4.42 -3.89 0.67
C LEU A 220 3.95 -4.33 2.06
N ALA A 221 2.94 -5.21 2.11
CA ALA A 221 2.44 -5.74 3.38
C ALA A 221 3.49 -6.59 4.09
N ASP A 222 4.18 -7.46 3.37
CA ASP A 222 5.26 -8.29 3.89
C ASP A 222 6.37 -7.44 4.52
N TYR A 223 6.82 -6.39 3.81
CA TYR A 223 7.81 -5.46 4.33
C TYR A 223 7.36 -4.76 5.61
N ALA A 224 6.12 -4.27 5.66
CA ALA A 224 5.56 -3.61 6.84
C ALA A 224 5.48 -4.57 8.04
N VAL A 225 5.05 -5.81 7.81
CA VAL A 225 4.98 -6.85 8.85
C VAL A 225 6.37 -7.13 9.41
N HIS A 226 7.38 -7.38 8.57
CA HIS A 226 8.75 -7.66 9.02
C HIS A 226 9.42 -6.46 9.70
N TYR A 227 9.05 -5.24 9.34
CA TYR A 227 9.49 -4.04 10.04
C TYR A 227 8.98 -4.00 11.49
N LEU A 228 7.71 -4.39 11.71
CA LEU A 228 7.07 -4.35 13.02
C LEU A 228 7.50 -5.51 13.95
N ILE A 229 7.95 -6.64 13.39
CA ILE A 229 8.40 -7.82 14.12
C ILE A 229 9.85 -8.20 13.74
N PRO A 230 10.84 -7.31 13.99
CA PRO A 230 12.22 -7.56 13.61
C PRO A 230 12.78 -8.78 14.36
N GLY A 231 13.50 -9.64 13.64
CA GLY A 231 14.21 -10.80 14.22
C GLY A 231 13.43 -12.12 14.17
N ASN A 232 12.35 -12.20 13.42
CA ASN A 232 11.67 -13.46 13.06
C ASN A 232 12.09 -13.94 11.68
#